data_537a750205bf457cdb4869865f9f6a3c
#
_entry.id   537a750205bf457cdb4869865f9f6a3c
#
_cell.length_a   1.000
_cell.length_b   1.000
_cell.length_c   1.000
_cell.angle_alpha   90.00
_cell.angle_beta   90.00
_cell.angle_gamma   90.00
#
_symmetry.space_group_name_H-M   'P 1'
#
loop_
_entity.id
_entity.type
_entity.pdbx_description
1 polymer ?
#
loop_
_entity_poly.entity_id
_entity_poly.type
_entity_poly.pdbx_seq_one_letter_code
_entity_poly.pdbx_strand_id
1 'polypeptide(L)' 'MMTIEEYRAAILQALLDAKKEDGTPAIEEKEAKEILKDFTDDELQDGILWNTPEDVANIILEG' A
#
# COMPACT_ATOMS: atom_id res chain seq x y z
N MET A 1 16.30 -4.78 6.78
CA MET A 1 15.57 -4.48 5.53
C MET A 1 14.33 -5.36 5.43
N MET A 2 13.21 -4.81 4.99
CA MET A 2 11.99 -5.58 4.80
C MET A 2 12.09 -6.55 3.64
N THR A 3 11.48 -7.73 3.79
CA THR A 3 11.26 -8.61 2.64
C THR A 3 10.12 -8.03 1.79
N ILE A 4 10.00 -8.49 0.57
CA ILE A 4 8.88 -8.07 -0.30
C ILE A 4 7.54 -8.42 0.33
N GLU A 5 7.44 -9.58 0.96
CA GLU A 5 6.21 -9.98 1.64
C GLU A 5 5.85 -9.03 2.78
N GLU A 6 6.84 -8.63 3.58
CA GLU A 6 6.64 -7.67 4.66
C GLU A 6 6.25 -6.30 4.10
N TYR A 7 6.89 -5.89 3.02
CA TYR A 7 6.59 -4.62 2.38
C TYR A 7 5.15 -4.58 1.86
N ARG A 8 4.72 -5.65 1.17
CA ARG A 8 3.33 -5.77 0.71
C ARG A 8 2.34 -5.72 1.87
N ALA A 9 2.62 -6.46 2.93
CA ALA A 9 1.75 -6.47 4.11
C ALA A 9 1.66 -5.09 4.76
N ALA A 10 2.79 -4.38 4.85
CA ALA A 10 2.83 -3.05 5.43
C ALA A 10 2.06 -2.03 4.57
N ILE A 11 2.17 -2.13 3.24
CA ILE A 11 1.40 -1.27 2.33
C ILE A 11 -0.09 -1.53 2.50
N LEU A 12 -0.49 -2.80 2.54
CA LEU A 12 -1.89 -3.15 2.74
C LEU A 12 -2.41 -2.57 4.05
N GLN A 13 -1.65 -2.72 5.13
CA GLN A 13 -2.04 -2.19 6.43
C GLN A 13 -2.18 -0.67 6.38
N ALA A 14 -1.26 0.01 5.72
CA ALA A 14 -1.34 1.46 5.57
C ALA A 14 -2.58 1.88 4.78
N LEU A 15 -2.94 1.13 3.75
CA LEU A 15 -4.16 1.37 2.98
C LEU A 15 -5.40 1.18 3.84
N LEU A 16 -5.43 0.12 4.64
CA LEU A 16 -6.59 -0.18 5.50
C LEU A 16 -6.72 0.81 6.64
N ASP A 17 -5.61 1.37 7.11
CA ASP A 17 -5.61 2.37 8.18
C ASP A 17 -5.96 3.76 7.69
N ALA A 18 -5.91 4.00 6.39
CA ALA A 18 -6.23 5.31 5.81
C ALA A 18 -7.71 5.63 5.98
N LYS A 19 -8.00 6.84 6.41
CA LYS A 19 -9.37 7.30 6.63
C LYS A 19 -9.64 8.58 5.85
N LYS A 20 -10.88 8.74 5.44
CA LYS A 20 -11.36 10.02 4.89
C LYS A 20 -11.59 11.01 6.04
N GLU A 21 -11.84 12.26 5.67
CA GLU A 21 -12.10 13.30 6.67
C GLU A 21 -13.27 12.97 7.60
N ASP A 22 -14.26 12.23 7.10
CA ASP A 22 -15.44 11.84 7.88
C ASP A 22 -15.20 10.58 8.74
N GLY A 23 -13.99 10.03 8.73
CA GLY A 23 -13.63 8.87 9.53
C GLY A 23 -13.91 7.53 8.89
N THR A 24 -14.50 7.51 7.67
CA THR A 24 -14.74 6.26 6.96
C THR A 24 -13.45 5.78 6.28
N PRO A 25 -13.33 4.46 6.01
CA PRO A 25 -12.15 3.94 5.31
C PRO A 25 -11.98 4.59 3.94
N ALA A 26 -10.75 4.97 3.61
CA ALA A 26 -10.44 5.56 2.30
C ALA A 26 -10.55 4.53 1.18
N ILE A 27 -10.38 3.25 1.49
CA ILE A 27 -10.42 2.16 0.52
C ILE A 27 -10.91 0.90 1.22
N GLU A 28 -11.63 0.05 0.49
CA GLU A 28 -12.07 -1.22 1.03
C GLU A 28 -10.96 -2.25 0.97
N GLU A 29 -10.97 -3.21 1.90
CA GLU A 29 -9.95 -4.25 1.97
C GLU A 29 -9.83 -5.03 0.66
N LYS A 30 -10.96 -5.41 0.07
CA LYS A 30 -10.96 -6.13 -1.19
C LYS A 30 -10.29 -5.35 -2.30
N GLU A 31 -10.60 -4.07 -2.40
CA GLU A 31 -10.02 -3.18 -3.40
C GLU A 31 -8.52 -3.00 -3.17
N ALA A 32 -8.10 -2.81 -1.92
CA ALA A 32 -6.71 -2.66 -1.57
C ALA A 32 -5.91 -3.91 -1.98
N LYS A 33 -6.45 -5.08 -1.71
CA LYS A 33 -5.80 -6.34 -2.08
C LYS A 33 -5.68 -6.49 -3.59
N GLU A 34 -6.71 -6.10 -4.34
CA GLU A 34 -6.70 -6.17 -5.80
C GLU A 34 -5.66 -5.23 -6.39
N ILE A 35 -5.55 -4.02 -5.86
CA ILE A 35 -4.55 -3.05 -6.32
C ILE A 35 -3.14 -3.59 -6.06
N LEU A 36 -2.90 -4.14 -4.89
CA LEU A 36 -1.58 -4.71 -4.56
C LEU A 36 -1.22 -5.90 -5.44
N LYS A 37 -2.21 -6.67 -5.85
CA LYS A 37 -2.00 -7.80 -6.76
C LYS A 37 -1.45 -7.36 -8.12
N ASP A 38 -1.82 -6.16 -8.56
CA ASP A 38 -1.37 -5.62 -9.84
C ASP A 38 0.09 -5.15 -9.80
N PHE A 39 0.64 -4.94 -8.61
CA PHE A 39 2.04 -4.60 -8.46
C PHE A 39 2.89 -5.87 -8.43
N THR A 40 3.89 -5.94 -9.31
CA THR A 40 4.82 -7.07 -9.32
C THR A 40 5.84 -6.89 -8.20
N ASP A 41 6.50 -7.99 -7.83
CA ASP A 41 7.56 -7.95 -6.83
C ASP A 41 8.70 -7.04 -7.31
N ASP A 42 9.00 -7.05 -8.61
CA ASP A 42 10.06 -6.22 -9.19
C ASP A 42 9.73 -4.73 -9.02
N GLU A 43 8.47 -4.34 -9.25
CA GLU A 43 8.04 -2.97 -9.09
C GLU A 43 8.18 -2.51 -7.63
N LEU A 44 7.78 -3.36 -6.70
CA LEU A 44 7.89 -3.03 -5.28
C LEU A 44 9.34 -3.05 -4.80
N GLN A 45 10.14 -3.96 -5.34
CA GLN A 45 11.56 -4.05 -5.02
C GLN A 45 12.30 -2.76 -5.40
N ASP A 46 11.95 -2.18 -6.54
CA ASP A 46 12.54 -0.91 -6.98
C ASP A 46 12.23 0.22 -6.00
N GLY A 47 11.06 0.19 -5.37
CA GLY A 47 10.64 1.24 -4.46
C GLY A 47 11.05 1.02 -3.00
N ILE A 48 11.39 -0.22 -2.62
CA ILE A 48 11.56 -0.60 -1.22
C ILE A 48 12.68 0.18 -0.50
N LEU A 49 13.69 0.62 -1.24
CA LEU A 49 14.81 1.38 -0.69
C LEU A 49 14.54 2.88 -0.60
N TRP A 50 13.54 3.37 -1.31
CA TRP A 50 13.28 4.80 -1.48
C TRP A 50 11.97 5.26 -0.87
N ASN A 51 11.00 4.37 -0.78
CA ASN A 51 9.64 4.71 -0.33
C ASN A 51 9.27 3.85 0.88
N THR A 52 8.69 4.49 1.90
CA THR A 52 8.10 3.74 3.00
C THR A 52 6.78 3.12 2.52
N PRO A 53 6.25 2.10 3.23
CA PRO A 53 4.94 1.56 2.89
C PRO A 53 3.85 2.63 2.89
N GLU A 54 3.92 3.60 3.80
CA GLU A 54 2.98 4.71 3.88
C GLU A 54 3.06 5.60 2.63
N ASP A 55 4.26 5.84 2.11
CA ASP A 55 4.45 6.62 0.88
C ASP A 55 3.78 5.93 -0.29
N VAL A 56 3.96 4.61 -0.41
CA VAL A 56 3.34 3.83 -1.48
C VAL A 56 1.82 3.86 -1.35
N ALA A 57 1.31 3.69 -0.14
CA ALA A 57 -0.13 3.74 0.12
C ALA A 57 -0.70 5.10 -0.29
N ASN A 58 -0.01 6.19 0.04
CA ASN A 58 -0.46 7.53 -0.34
C ASN A 58 -0.49 7.72 -1.85
N ILE A 59 0.50 7.21 -2.56
CA ILE A 59 0.54 7.26 -4.02
C ILE A 59 -0.67 6.52 -4.61
N ILE A 60 -0.97 5.35 -4.09
CA ILE A 60 -2.12 4.56 -4.53
C ILE A 60 -3.42 5.29 -4.29
N LEU A 61 -3.59 5.89 -3.10
CA LEU A 61 -4.82 6.59 -2.74
C LEU A 61 -5.03 7.88 -3.51
N GLU A 62 -3.95 8.54 -3.90
CA GLU A 62 -4.04 9.76 -4.69
C GLU A 62 -4.35 9.49 -6.16
N GLY A 63 -4.18 8.26 -6.56
CA GLY A 63 -4.48 7.85 -7.92
C GLY A 63 -3.36 7.98 -8.87
#